data_b4db5523e7d38d84a1123083f7f5710d
#
_entry.id   b4db5523e7d38d84a1123083f7f5710d
#
_cell.length_a   1.000
_cell.length_b   1.000
_cell.length_c   1.000
_cell.angle_alpha   90.00
_cell.angle_beta   90.00
_cell.angle_gamma   90.00
#
_symmetry.space_group_name_H-M   'P 1'
#
loop_
_entity.id
_entity.type
_entity.pdbx_description
1 polymer ?
#
loop_
_entity_poly.entity_id
_entity_poly.type
_entity_poly.pdbx_seq_one_letter_code
_entity_poly.pdbx_strand_id
1 'polypeptide(L)'
;MNCASVIDLHCDTLTVYRGGGAVHTMDDPRSVMVLSRLPKGVHWCQCFAIFVPDGMTAEESQAYYRRFQGEFARQVEERSDVAQCRSAADIKACWAQGKTAAILTVENGVALGGDLSNIDRMARDGVRMLTITWNGENQLGSGNSTQHGLSELGRAAIPRLEQAGILLDVSHLNDPGFTQMLDVASRPFVASHSNARSVCGHPRNLADWQIREMISRRCLIGLNYCIDFLQEDGKPELEDLLRHIDHFLELGGEDWLAIGSDFDGADLPEFLRGPERVVSVYDRLLERG
;
A
#
# COMPACT_ATOMS: atom_id res chain seq x y z
N MET A 1 23.43 11.28 6.21
CA MET A 1 22.05 10.98 5.80
C MET A 1 21.91 11.41 4.35
N ASN A 2 21.92 10.44 3.41
CA ASN A 2 21.86 10.72 1.97
C ASN A 2 20.44 10.58 1.37
N CYS A 3 19.47 10.11 2.17
CA CYS A 3 18.09 10.00 1.74
C CYS A 3 17.41 11.38 1.81
N ALA A 4 17.07 11.95 0.65
CA ALA A 4 16.41 13.26 0.56
C ALA A 4 14.88 13.18 0.66
N SER A 5 14.30 12.06 0.23
CA SER A 5 12.85 11.85 0.22
C SER A 5 12.49 10.37 0.31
N VAL A 6 11.35 10.09 0.92
CA VAL A 6 10.75 8.76 1.04
C VAL A 6 9.29 8.82 0.61
N ILE A 7 8.87 7.86 -0.20
CA ILE A 7 7.46 7.59 -0.47
C ILE A 7 7.19 6.16 -0.01
N ASP A 8 6.31 6.01 0.97
CA ASP A 8 5.83 4.73 1.47
C ASP A 8 4.41 4.49 0.98
N LEU A 9 4.22 3.40 0.25
CA LEU A 9 2.98 3.12 -0.48
C LEU A 9 1.87 2.52 0.40
N HIS A 10 2.17 2.10 1.65
CA HIS A 10 1.14 1.46 2.48
C HIS A 10 1.41 1.55 3.97
N CYS A 11 0.40 1.98 4.74
CA CYS A 11 0.28 1.74 6.17
C CYS A 11 -1.20 1.70 6.60
N ASP A 12 -1.51 0.97 7.69
CA ASP A 12 -2.86 0.82 8.25
C ASP A 12 -3.12 1.66 9.49
N THR A 13 -2.32 2.68 9.73
CA THR A 13 -2.38 3.51 10.94
C THR A 13 -3.78 4.06 11.23
N LEU A 14 -4.59 4.38 10.20
CA LEU A 14 -5.94 4.89 10.39
C LEU A 14 -6.88 3.86 11.02
N THR A 15 -6.77 2.62 10.64
CA THR A 15 -7.68 1.54 11.01
C THR A 15 -7.10 0.59 12.03
N VAL A 16 -5.78 0.45 12.07
CA VAL A 16 -4.98 -0.48 12.87
C VAL A 16 -5.62 -1.86 12.98
N TYR A 17 -5.25 -2.75 12.09
CA TYR A 17 -5.83 -4.10 11.94
C TYR A 17 -6.03 -4.84 13.27
N ARG A 18 -5.10 -4.73 14.21
CA ARG A 18 -5.18 -5.37 15.53
C ARG A 18 -5.91 -4.56 16.61
N GLY A 19 -6.29 -3.33 16.32
CA GLY A 19 -6.93 -2.43 17.28
C GLY A 19 -8.46 -2.53 17.35
N GLY A 20 -9.09 -3.50 16.68
CA GLY A 20 -10.54 -3.69 16.72
C GLY A 20 -11.34 -2.53 16.15
N GLY A 21 -10.80 -1.80 15.18
CA GLY A 21 -11.47 -0.64 14.56
C GLY A 21 -11.45 0.62 15.42
N ALA A 22 -10.57 0.71 16.40
CA ALA A 22 -10.33 1.95 17.13
C ALA A 22 -9.72 3.00 16.20
N VAL A 23 -10.14 4.26 16.35
CA VAL A 23 -9.53 5.37 15.63
C VAL A 23 -8.18 5.67 16.27
N HIS A 24 -7.13 5.65 15.45
CA HIS A 24 -5.80 6.06 15.85
C HIS A 24 -5.47 7.41 15.19
N THR A 25 -4.75 8.25 15.90
CA THR A 25 -4.21 9.47 15.33
C THR A 25 -2.88 9.19 14.65
N MET A 26 -2.48 10.04 13.71
CA MET A 26 -1.18 9.96 13.02
C MET A 26 0.03 10.11 13.95
N ASP A 27 -0.18 10.45 15.23
CA ASP A 27 0.81 10.51 16.29
C ASP A 27 0.43 9.66 17.51
N ASP A 28 -0.40 8.66 17.35
CA ASP A 28 -0.71 7.72 18.44
C ASP A 28 0.57 6.93 18.81
N PRO A 29 1.06 7.03 20.04
CA PRO A 29 2.29 6.36 20.46
C PRO A 29 2.19 4.83 20.44
N ARG A 30 0.99 4.28 20.33
CA ARG A 30 0.76 2.83 20.19
C ARG A 30 0.97 2.35 18.75
N SER A 31 0.93 3.27 17.77
CA SER A 31 1.15 2.96 16.36
C SER A 31 2.64 2.81 16.05
N VAL A 32 2.93 2.08 14.98
CA VAL A 32 4.28 1.96 14.42
C VAL A 32 4.60 3.17 13.57
N MET A 33 3.68 3.55 12.67
CA MET A 33 3.79 4.77 11.88
C MET A 33 3.32 5.97 12.71
N VAL A 34 4.28 6.75 13.17
CA VAL A 34 4.07 7.94 14.01
C VAL A 34 4.79 9.11 13.36
N LEU A 35 4.05 10.16 12.99
CA LEU A 35 4.61 11.30 12.25
C LEU A 35 5.72 12.05 12.99
N SER A 36 5.62 12.15 14.32
CA SER A 36 6.66 12.77 15.14
C SER A 36 7.97 11.96 15.19
N ARG A 37 7.98 10.71 14.73
CA ARG A 37 9.16 9.85 14.59
C ARG A 37 9.79 9.90 13.20
N LEU A 38 9.23 10.64 12.27
CA LEU A 38 9.81 10.79 10.92
C LEU A 38 11.24 11.35 10.99
N PRO A 39 12.16 10.84 10.16
CA PRO A 39 13.54 11.32 10.14
C PRO A 39 13.62 12.80 9.79
N LYS A 40 14.31 13.59 10.60
CA LYS A 40 14.46 15.03 10.37
C LYS A 40 15.23 15.30 9.07
N GLY A 41 14.74 16.24 8.29
CA GLY A 41 15.37 16.64 7.02
C GLY A 41 15.09 15.69 5.85
N VAL A 42 14.24 14.70 6.03
CA VAL A 42 13.74 13.82 4.97
C VAL A 42 12.33 14.28 4.57
N HIS A 43 12.12 14.48 3.28
CA HIS A 43 10.79 14.71 2.74
C HIS A 43 10.00 13.39 2.75
N TRP A 44 8.85 13.36 3.41
CA TRP A 44 8.06 12.13 3.55
C TRP A 44 6.70 12.24 2.85
N CYS A 45 6.34 11.17 2.14
CA CYS A 45 5.00 10.94 1.62
C CYS A 45 4.52 9.57 2.10
N GLN A 46 3.40 9.55 2.83
CA GLN A 46 2.78 8.33 3.33
C GLN A 46 1.44 8.08 2.66
N CYS A 47 1.26 6.88 2.13
CA CYS A 47 -0.06 6.37 1.77
C CYS A 47 -0.72 5.78 3.03
N PHE A 48 -1.83 6.40 3.44
CA PHE A 48 -2.64 5.95 4.57
C PHE A 48 -3.83 5.15 4.05
N ALA A 49 -3.84 3.86 4.35
CA ALA A 49 -4.92 2.98 3.94
C ALA A 49 -6.11 3.04 4.90
N ILE A 50 -7.31 3.07 4.33
CA ILE A 50 -8.50 2.62 5.02
C ILE A 50 -8.61 1.13 4.72
N PHE A 51 -8.09 0.29 5.62
CA PHE A 51 -8.25 -1.15 5.56
C PHE A 51 -9.69 -1.51 5.93
N VAL A 52 -10.37 -2.26 5.06
CA VAL A 52 -11.75 -2.73 5.30
C VAL A 52 -11.75 -4.26 5.40
N PRO A 53 -12.07 -4.84 6.57
CA PRO A 53 -12.07 -6.28 6.77
C PRO A 53 -12.96 -7.05 5.78
N ASP A 54 -12.58 -8.28 5.47
CA ASP A 54 -13.42 -9.22 4.72
C ASP A 54 -14.71 -9.55 5.50
N GLY A 55 -15.74 -9.96 4.78
CA GLY A 55 -17.00 -10.45 5.35
C GLY A 55 -17.99 -9.36 5.77
N MET A 56 -17.67 -8.09 5.59
CA MET A 56 -18.62 -7.00 5.81
C MET A 56 -19.70 -6.98 4.72
N THR A 57 -20.93 -6.68 5.11
CA THR A 57 -22.01 -6.36 4.17
C THR A 57 -21.71 -5.05 3.42
N ALA A 58 -22.43 -4.81 2.33
CA ALA A 58 -22.30 -3.56 1.58
C ALA A 58 -22.53 -2.31 2.44
N GLU A 59 -23.52 -2.34 3.31
CA GLU A 59 -23.85 -1.23 4.20
C GLU A 59 -22.77 -0.99 5.27
N GLU A 60 -22.32 -2.08 5.92
CA GLU A 60 -21.26 -2.02 6.93
C GLU A 60 -19.93 -1.51 6.36
N SER A 61 -19.51 -2.04 5.22
CA SER A 61 -18.24 -1.64 4.58
C SER A 61 -18.25 -0.17 4.15
N GLN A 62 -19.37 0.33 3.65
CA GLN A 62 -19.51 1.73 3.30
C GLN A 62 -19.60 2.65 4.52
N ALA A 63 -20.27 2.21 5.60
CA ALA A 63 -20.31 2.97 6.85
C ALA A 63 -18.91 3.03 7.48
N TYR A 64 -18.16 1.92 7.42
CA TYR A 64 -16.79 1.83 7.89
C TYR A 64 -15.88 2.78 7.08
N TYR A 65 -15.93 2.71 5.75
CA TYR A 65 -15.18 3.62 4.89
C TYR A 65 -15.46 5.10 5.22
N ARG A 66 -16.73 5.51 5.29
CA ARG A 66 -17.11 6.90 5.59
C ARG A 66 -16.59 7.37 6.94
N ARG A 67 -16.62 6.51 7.96
CA ARG A 67 -16.08 6.81 9.29
C ARG A 67 -14.60 7.15 9.23
N PHE A 68 -13.78 6.29 8.66
CA PHE A 68 -12.32 6.47 8.63
C PHE A 68 -11.88 7.53 7.62
N GLN A 69 -12.61 7.71 6.54
CA GLN A 69 -12.39 8.83 5.62
C GLN A 69 -12.64 10.18 6.32
N GLY A 70 -13.73 10.30 7.07
CA GLY A 70 -14.01 11.50 7.87
C GLY A 70 -12.95 11.76 8.93
N GLU A 71 -12.44 10.70 9.55
CA GLU A 71 -11.38 10.80 10.56
C GLU A 71 -10.05 11.22 9.95
N PHE A 72 -9.68 10.67 8.79
CA PHE A 72 -8.51 11.13 8.03
C PHE A 72 -8.61 12.62 7.67
N ALA A 73 -9.75 13.04 7.12
CA ALA A 73 -9.96 14.44 6.73
C ALA A 73 -9.85 15.38 7.94
N ARG A 74 -10.46 15.01 9.06
CA ARG A 74 -10.37 15.78 10.32
C ARG A 74 -8.93 15.91 10.81
N GLN A 75 -8.17 14.81 10.86
CA GLN A 75 -6.79 14.82 11.32
C GLN A 75 -5.88 15.68 10.42
N VAL A 76 -6.06 15.62 9.11
CA VAL A 76 -5.32 16.49 8.17
C VAL A 76 -5.69 17.96 8.34
N GLU A 77 -6.97 18.29 8.56
CA GLU A 77 -7.43 19.66 8.76
C GLU A 77 -6.90 20.28 10.07
N GLU A 78 -6.85 19.49 11.14
CA GLU A 78 -6.39 19.95 12.46
C GLU A 78 -4.86 20.09 12.56
N ARG A 79 -4.08 19.60 11.58
CA ARG A 79 -2.62 19.59 11.60
C ARG A 79 -2.02 20.61 10.64
N SER A 80 -1.02 21.35 11.11
CA SER A 80 -0.26 22.28 10.27
C SER A 80 0.92 21.63 9.53
N ASP A 81 1.35 20.44 9.96
CA ASP A 81 2.55 19.73 9.49
C ASP A 81 2.25 18.62 8.48
N VAL A 82 0.98 18.41 8.12
CA VAL A 82 0.51 17.42 7.14
C VAL A 82 -0.38 18.09 6.11
N ALA A 83 -0.40 17.54 4.89
CA ALA A 83 -1.38 17.94 3.87
C ALA A 83 -1.81 16.71 3.05
N GLN A 84 -3.11 16.58 2.78
CA GLN A 84 -3.60 15.60 1.82
C GLN A 84 -3.10 15.97 0.42
N CYS A 85 -2.44 15.01 -0.24
CA CYS A 85 -1.95 15.13 -1.60
C CYS A 85 -2.73 14.22 -2.54
N ARG A 86 -3.02 14.71 -3.74
CA ARG A 86 -3.79 14.01 -4.77
C ARG A 86 -3.03 13.83 -6.08
N SER A 87 -1.83 14.42 -6.15
CA SER A 87 -0.95 14.40 -7.32
C SER A 87 0.51 14.56 -6.93
N ALA A 88 1.42 14.24 -7.84
CA ALA A 88 2.85 14.50 -7.66
C ALA A 88 3.16 16.01 -7.49
N ALA A 89 2.37 16.89 -8.09
CA ALA A 89 2.51 18.33 -7.90
C ALA A 89 2.16 18.75 -6.46
N ASP A 90 1.10 18.15 -5.89
CA ASP A 90 0.71 18.41 -4.50
C ASP A 90 1.79 17.93 -3.52
N ILE A 91 2.38 16.73 -3.77
CA ILE A 91 3.47 16.20 -2.95
C ILE A 91 4.66 17.17 -2.94
N LYS A 92 5.09 17.64 -4.12
CA LYS A 92 6.20 18.60 -4.24
C LYS A 92 5.90 19.93 -3.54
N ALA A 93 4.68 20.46 -3.69
CA ALA A 93 4.24 21.68 -3.03
C ALA A 93 4.16 21.52 -1.51
N CYS A 94 3.72 20.35 -1.02
CA CYS A 94 3.68 19.99 0.37
C CYS A 94 5.10 19.97 0.98
N TRP A 95 6.03 19.27 0.33
CA TRP A 95 7.44 19.22 0.76
C TRP A 95 8.13 20.58 0.75
N ALA A 96 7.84 21.42 -0.24
CA ALA A 96 8.36 22.80 -0.28
C ALA A 96 7.90 23.66 0.92
N GLN A 97 6.79 23.29 1.57
CA GLN A 97 6.29 23.92 2.80
C GLN A 97 6.81 23.22 4.07
N GLY A 98 7.68 22.22 3.97
CA GLY A 98 8.19 21.45 5.10
C GLY A 98 7.16 20.54 5.76
N LYS A 99 6.11 20.15 5.03
CA LYS A 99 5.02 19.30 5.53
C LYS A 99 5.19 17.86 5.05
N THR A 100 4.61 16.93 5.78
CA THR A 100 4.43 15.54 5.37
C THR A 100 3.28 15.44 4.38
N ALA A 101 3.52 14.79 3.23
CA ALA A 101 2.48 14.50 2.25
C ALA A 101 1.70 13.25 2.68
N ALA A 102 0.36 13.33 2.72
CA ALA A 102 -0.53 12.24 3.03
C ALA A 102 -1.40 11.90 1.82
N ILE A 103 -1.32 10.66 1.35
CA ILE A 103 -2.20 10.14 0.29
C ILE A 103 -3.22 9.21 0.95
N LEU A 104 -4.51 9.44 0.67
CA LEU A 104 -5.57 8.54 1.11
C LEU A 104 -5.69 7.37 0.15
N THR A 105 -5.67 6.17 0.68
CA THR A 105 -5.85 4.92 -0.07
C THR A 105 -6.95 4.06 0.57
N VAL A 106 -7.39 3.04 -0.13
CA VAL A 106 -8.35 2.06 0.39
C VAL A 106 -7.79 0.67 0.16
N GLU A 107 -7.70 -0.12 1.21
CA GLU A 107 -7.38 -1.53 1.12
C GLU A 107 -8.65 -2.37 1.26
N ASN A 108 -8.89 -3.22 0.26
CA ASN A 108 -10.05 -4.06 0.03
C ASN A 108 -11.22 -3.36 -0.66
N GLY A 109 -11.45 -3.75 -1.91
CA GLY A 109 -12.55 -3.25 -2.75
C GLY A 109 -13.96 -3.56 -2.23
N VAL A 110 -14.10 -4.36 -1.15
CA VAL A 110 -15.37 -4.53 -0.42
C VAL A 110 -15.95 -3.18 0.01
N ALA A 111 -15.10 -2.17 0.21
CA ALA A 111 -15.51 -0.78 0.52
C ALA A 111 -16.44 -0.16 -0.55
N LEU A 112 -16.45 -0.67 -1.77
CA LEU A 112 -17.40 -0.22 -2.80
C LEU A 112 -18.83 -0.72 -2.54
N GLY A 113 -19.01 -1.72 -1.68
CA GLY A 113 -20.33 -2.28 -1.37
C GLY A 113 -21.02 -2.87 -2.61
N GLY A 114 -20.27 -3.29 -3.64
CA GLY A 114 -20.83 -3.81 -4.89
C GLY A 114 -21.40 -2.74 -5.84
N ASP A 115 -21.26 -1.46 -5.51
CA ASP A 115 -21.75 -0.35 -6.33
C ASP A 115 -20.59 0.49 -6.88
N LEU A 116 -20.33 0.41 -8.19
CA LEU A 116 -19.24 1.13 -8.85
C LEU A 116 -19.41 2.66 -8.84
N SER A 117 -20.61 3.20 -8.56
CA SER A 117 -20.78 4.65 -8.41
C SER A 117 -20.03 5.22 -7.19
N ASN A 118 -19.71 4.35 -6.23
CA ASN A 118 -18.90 4.71 -5.07
C ASN A 118 -17.44 5.05 -5.41
N ILE A 119 -16.93 4.62 -6.58
CA ILE A 119 -15.62 5.04 -7.11
C ILE A 119 -15.55 6.56 -7.28
N ASP A 120 -16.60 7.16 -7.86
CA ASP A 120 -16.65 8.60 -8.07
C ASP A 120 -16.67 9.39 -6.74
N ARG A 121 -17.33 8.84 -5.72
CA ARG A 121 -17.30 9.41 -4.36
C ARG A 121 -15.90 9.33 -3.77
N MET A 122 -15.27 8.14 -3.79
CA MET A 122 -13.91 7.96 -3.28
C MET A 122 -12.91 8.89 -3.97
N ALA A 123 -13.03 9.09 -5.29
CA ALA A 123 -12.19 10.02 -6.02
C ALA A 123 -12.36 11.49 -5.54
N ARG A 124 -13.61 11.92 -5.26
CA ARG A 124 -13.90 13.25 -4.65
C ARG A 124 -13.35 13.38 -3.24
N ASP A 125 -13.44 12.33 -2.43
CA ASP A 125 -12.86 12.25 -1.08
C ASP A 125 -11.33 12.33 -1.10
N GLY A 126 -10.73 12.12 -2.29
CA GLY A 126 -9.29 12.22 -2.51
C GLY A 126 -8.55 10.90 -2.43
N VAL A 127 -9.26 9.77 -2.47
CA VAL A 127 -8.63 8.45 -2.63
C VAL A 127 -7.84 8.40 -3.94
N ARG A 128 -6.62 7.88 -3.90
CA ARG A 128 -5.74 7.78 -5.06
C ARG A 128 -5.23 6.37 -5.36
N MET A 129 -5.53 5.41 -4.51
CA MET A 129 -5.22 4.00 -4.73
C MET A 129 -6.27 3.12 -4.08
N LEU A 130 -6.63 2.02 -4.72
CA LEU A 130 -7.58 1.04 -4.19
C LEU A 130 -7.08 -0.38 -4.49
N THR A 131 -6.92 -1.17 -3.44
CA THR A 131 -6.58 -2.59 -3.51
C THR A 131 -7.86 -3.38 -3.82
N ILE A 132 -7.84 -4.20 -4.89
CA ILE A 132 -9.04 -4.91 -5.37
C ILE A 132 -9.62 -5.83 -4.31
N THR A 133 -8.75 -6.60 -3.64
CA THR A 133 -9.13 -7.58 -2.62
C THR A 133 -8.24 -7.42 -1.40
N TRP A 134 -8.69 -7.92 -0.27
CA TRP A 134 -7.80 -8.36 0.79
C TRP A 134 -7.56 -9.87 0.66
N ASN A 135 -7.44 -10.63 1.74
CA ASN A 135 -7.07 -12.05 1.68
C ASN A 135 -8.18 -12.96 1.14
N GLY A 136 -9.43 -12.64 1.43
CA GLY A 136 -10.61 -13.41 1.04
C GLY A 136 -11.17 -13.03 -0.33
N GLU A 137 -12.41 -13.46 -0.56
CA GLU A 137 -13.20 -13.13 -1.73
C GLU A 137 -14.16 -11.99 -1.40
N ASN A 138 -14.24 -11.01 -2.29
CA ASN A 138 -15.21 -9.94 -2.24
C ASN A 138 -15.98 -9.81 -3.57
N GLN A 139 -16.80 -8.77 -3.73
CA GLN A 139 -17.62 -8.57 -4.94
C GLN A 139 -16.79 -8.34 -6.21
N LEU A 140 -15.50 -7.93 -6.09
CA LEU A 140 -14.63 -7.65 -7.23
C LEU A 140 -13.78 -8.85 -7.65
N GLY A 141 -13.45 -9.74 -6.72
CA GLY A 141 -12.59 -10.88 -7.02
C GLY A 141 -12.06 -11.58 -5.77
N SER A 142 -11.01 -12.32 -5.97
CA SER A 142 -10.43 -13.25 -5.00
C SER A 142 -9.04 -12.84 -4.56
N GLY A 143 -8.83 -12.74 -3.25
CA GLY A 143 -7.52 -12.58 -2.65
C GLY A 143 -6.72 -13.88 -2.60
N ASN A 144 -5.51 -13.79 -2.07
CA ASN A 144 -4.53 -14.89 -2.05
C ASN A 144 -4.97 -16.11 -1.23
N SER A 145 -5.97 -15.99 -0.36
CA SER A 145 -6.53 -17.14 0.39
C SER A 145 -7.61 -17.91 -0.38
N THR A 146 -7.94 -17.49 -1.60
CA THR A 146 -9.02 -18.06 -2.42
C THR A 146 -8.54 -18.36 -3.84
N GLN A 147 -9.33 -19.11 -4.63
CA GLN A 147 -8.86 -19.68 -5.89
C GLN A 147 -9.53 -19.10 -7.15
N HIS A 148 -10.60 -18.31 -7.00
CA HIS A 148 -11.26 -17.69 -8.16
C HIS A 148 -10.42 -16.50 -8.66
N GLY A 149 -10.78 -15.93 -9.76
CA GLY A 149 -10.15 -14.70 -10.29
C GLY A 149 -11.01 -13.47 -10.03
N LEU A 150 -10.97 -12.52 -10.96
CA LEU A 150 -11.84 -11.36 -10.96
C LEU A 150 -13.29 -11.76 -11.27
N SER A 151 -14.22 -11.15 -10.58
CA SER A 151 -15.64 -11.18 -10.96
C SER A 151 -15.88 -10.28 -12.19
N GLU A 152 -17.09 -10.38 -12.79
CA GLU A 152 -17.49 -9.43 -13.82
C GLU A 152 -17.53 -7.99 -13.32
N LEU A 153 -17.95 -7.81 -12.06
CA LEU A 153 -17.95 -6.50 -11.41
C LEU A 153 -16.51 -5.98 -11.23
N GLY A 154 -15.56 -6.84 -10.85
CA GLY A 154 -14.15 -6.50 -10.73
C GLY A 154 -13.54 -6.07 -12.07
N ARG A 155 -13.85 -6.80 -13.15
CA ARG A 155 -13.44 -6.42 -14.50
C ARG A 155 -14.02 -5.05 -14.91
N ALA A 156 -15.26 -4.76 -14.55
CA ALA A 156 -15.90 -3.47 -14.82
C ALA A 156 -15.38 -2.34 -13.91
N ALA A 157 -14.91 -2.66 -12.71
CA ALA A 157 -14.35 -1.68 -11.77
C ALA A 157 -13.02 -1.08 -12.26
N ILE A 158 -12.15 -1.89 -12.87
CA ILE A 158 -10.79 -1.47 -13.29
C ILE A 158 -10.81 -0.22 -14.18
N PRO A 159 -11.50 -0.20 -15.36
CA PRO A 159 -11.52 1.00 -16.20
C PRO A 159 -12.20 2.20 -15.52
N ARG A 160 -13.12 1.96 -14.57
CA ARG A 160 -13.75 3.04 -13.78
C ARG A 160 -12.78 3.66 -12.79
N LEU A 161 -11.95 2.85 -12.12
CA LEU A 161 -10.86 3.32 -11.24
C LEU A 161 -9.86 4.16 -12.04
N GLU A 162 -9.41 3.65 -13.19
CA GLU A 162 -8.49 4.35 -14.08
C GLU A 162 -9.06 5.71 -14.58
N GLN A 163 -10.35 5.75 -14.91
CA GLN A 163 -11.05 6.97 -15.32
C GLN A 163 -11.15 7.99 -14.17
N ALA A 164 -11.40 7.51 -12.96
CA ALA A 164 -11.50 8.32 -11.76
C ALA A 164 -10.14 8.83 -11.24
N GLY A 165 -9.02 8.37 -11.84
CA GLY A 165 -7.67 8.71 -11.39
C GLY A 165 -7.29 8.04 -10.07
N ILE A 166 -7.87 6.88 -9.79
CA ILE A 166 -7.52 6.00 -8.68
C ILE A 166 -6.63 4.88 -9.23
N LEU A 167 -5.41 4.76 -8.70
CA LEU A 167 -4.48 3.69 -9.05
C LEU A 167 -5.05 2.34 -8.59
N LEU A 168 -4.98 1.37 -9.48
CA LEU A 168 -5.25 -0.02 -9.16
C LEU A 168 -4.09 -0.58 -8.34
N ASP A 169 -4.37 -1.20 -7.21
CA ASP A 169 -3.39 -1.91 -6.39
C ASP A 169 -3.68 -3.42 -6.43
N VAL A 170 -2.66 -4.19 -6.79
CA VAL A 170 -2.73 -5.64 -6.95
C VAL A 170 -2.19 -6.41 -5.74
N SER A 171 -1.74 -5.73 -4.70
CA SER A 171 -1.42 -6.39 -3.44
C SER A 171 -2.62 -7.20 -2.98
N HIS A 172 -2.40 -8.39 -2.42
CA HIS A 172 -3.42 -9.38 -2.04
C HIS A 172 -4.13 -10.11 -3.19
N LEU A 173 -4.12 -9.61 -4.42
CA LEU A 173 -4.79 -10.27 -5.54
C LEU A 173 -4.11 -11.61 -5.85
N ASN A 174 -4.89 -12.68 -6.02
CA ASN A 174 -4.34 -13.99 -6.37
C ASN A 174 -3.86 -14.06 -7.83
N ASP A 175 -3.11 -15.12 -8.18
CA ASP A 175 -2.53 -15.26 -9.51
C ASP A 175 -3.57 -15.31 -10.65
N PRO A 176 -4.71 -16.02 -10.53
CA PRO A 176 -5.78 -15.94 -11.53
C PRO A 176 -6.35 -14.54 -11.71
N GLY A 177 -6.59 -13.83 -10.60
CA GLY A 177 -7.07 -12.44 -10.61
C GLY A 177 -6.07 -11.49 -11.26
N PHE A 178 -4.78 -11.64 -10.94
CA PHE A 178 -3.71 -10.87 -11.56
C PHE A 178 -3.66 -11.07 -13.08
N THR A 179 -3.68 -12.34 -13.54
CA THR A 179 -3.70 -12.66 -14.98
C THR A 179 -4.90 -12.01 -15.69
N GLN A 180 -6.09 -12.12 -15.10
CA GLN A 180 -7.31 -11.56 -15.68
C GLN A 180 -7.34 -10.04 -15.64
N MET A 181 -6.70 -9.43 -14.65
CA MET A 181 -6.53 -7.98 -14.52
C MET A 181 -5.69 -7.42 -15.69
N LEU A 182 -4.64 -8.14 -16.10
CA LEU A 182 -3.78 -7.73 -17.22
C LEU A 182 -4.53 -7.58 -18.54
N ASP A 183 -5.63 -8.33 -18.75
CA ASP A 183 -6.48 -8.25 -19.94
C ASP A 183 -7.31 -6.95 -19.98
N VAL A 184 -7.51 -6.31 -18.83
CA VAL A 184 -8.44 -5.17 -18.67
C VAL A 184 -7.72 -3.88 -18.37
N ALA A 185 -6.65 -3.92 -17.55
CA ALA A 185 -5.91 -2.74 -17.15
C ALA A 185 -5.15 -2.09 -18.33
N SER A 186 -5.45 -0.83 -18.58
CA SER A 186 -4.89 -0.03 -19.67
C SER A 186 -3.83 0.97 -19.22
N ARG A 187 -3.73 1.22 -17.92
CA ARG A 187 -2.79 2.14 -17.29
C ARG A 187 -1.82 1.41 -16.35
N PRO A 188 -0.67 2.01 -16.01
CA PRO A 188 0.16 1.50 -14.93
C PRO A 188 -0.64 1.35 -13.64
N PHE A 189 -0.38 0.28 -12.92
CA PHE A 189 -0.94 -0.07 -11.62
C PHE A 189 0.19 -0.24 -10.59
N VAL A 190 -0.09 -0.63 -9.38
CA VAL A 190 0.93 -0.80 -8.34
C VAL A 190 0.71 -2.11 -7.58
N ALA A 191 1.77 -2.64 -6.99
CA ALA A 191 1.70 -3.53 -5.85
C ALA A 191 2.18 -2.71 -4.64
N SER A 192 1.26 -2.20 -3.84
CA SER A 192 1.62 -1.24 -2.79
C SER A 192 2.54 -1.85 -1.72
N HIS A 193 2.42 -3.17 -1.44
CA HIS A 193 3.18 -3.87 -0.42
C HIS A 193 3.33 -5.37 -0.74
N SER A 194 4.31 -5.74 -1.56
CA SER A 194 4.54 -7.13 -2.02
C SER A 194 6.03 -7.41 -2.26
N ASN A 195 6.48 -8.60 -1.89
CA ASN A 195 7.86 -9.06 -2.06
C ASN A 195 7.99 -10.08 -3.20
N ALA A 196 9.16 -10.72 -3.34
CA ALA A 196 9.44 -11.71 -4.38
C ALA A 196 9.20 -13.15 -3.86
N ARG A 197 8.35 -13.90 -4.55
CA ARG A 197 7.99 -15.29 -4.18
C ARG A 197 9.15 -16.26 -4.36
N SER A 198 10.06 -15.97 -5.27
CA SER A 198 11.28 -16.78 -5.48
C SER A 198 12.28 -16.64 -4.34
N VAL A 199 12.17 -15.62 -3.49
CA VAL A 199 13.02 -15.41 -2.31
C VAL A 199 12.35 -15.96 -1.05
N CYS A 200 11.05 -15.72 -0.87
CA CYS A 200 10.23 -16.28 0.20
C CYS A 200 8.91 -16.78 -0.40
N GLY A 201 8.67 -18.09 -0.30
CA GLY A 201 7.61 -18.83 -1.02
C GLY A 201 6.17 -18.52 -0.61
N HIS A 202 5.93 -17.44 0.11
CA HIS A 202 4.59 -17.07 0.57
C HIS A 202 3.69 -16.62 -0.61
N PRO A 203 2.41 -17.05 -0.67
CA PRO A 203 1.50 -16.72 -1.78
C PRO A 203 1.19 -15.21 -1.92
N ARG A 204 1.40 -14.42 -0.86
CA ARG A 204 1.28 -12.95 -0.89
C ARG A 204 2.39 -12.27 -1.69
N ASN A 205 3.52 -12.96 -1.89
CA ASN A 205 4.64 -12.47 -2.68
C ASN A 205 4.38 -12.67 -4.18
N LEU A 206 4.91 -11.77 -5.00
CA LEU A 206 4.79 -11.80 -6.45
C LEU A 206 5.69 -12.88 -7.06
N ALA A 207 5.15 -13.65 -7.98
CA ALA A 207 5.94 -14.54 -8.81
C ALA A 207 6.78 -13.74 -9.83
N ASP A 208 7.90 -14.29 -10.30
CA ASP A 208 8.81 -13.60 -11.23
C ASP A 208 8.11 -13.13 -12.52
N TRP A 209 7.14 -13.89 -13.02
CA TRP A 209 6.39 -13.46 -14.20
C TRP A 209 5.52 -12.23 -13.93
N GLN A 210 4.95 -12.09 -12.72
CA GLN A 210 4.19 -10.91 -12.29
C GLN A 210 5.12 -9.70 -12.17
N ILE A 211 6.29 -9.90 -11.55
CA ILE A 211 7.31 -8.86 -11.39
C ILE A 211 7.76 -8.35 -12.77
N ARG A 212 8.10 -9.26 -13.71
CA ARG A 212 8.48 -8.88 -15.08
C ARG A 212 7.39 -8.12 -15.81
N GLU A 213 6.13 -8.54 -15.66
CA GLU A 213 4.98 -7.86 -16.25
C GLU A 213 4.80 -6.46 -15.68
N MET A 214 4.94 -6.31 -14.35
CA MET A 214 4.88 -5.00 -13.69
C MET A 214 6.00 -4.07 -14.16
N ILE A 215 7.24 -4.55 -14.24
CA ILE A 215 8.38 -3.78 -14.75
C ILE A 215 8.14 -3.34 -16.19
N SER A 216 7.67 -4.25 -17.06
CA SER A 216 7.38 -3.95 -18.46
C SER A 216 6.34 -2.86 -18.65
N ARG A 217 5.37 -2.80 -17.74
CA ARG A 217 4.28 -1.79 -17.70
C ARG A 217 4.63 -0.54 -16.88
N ARG A 218 5.85 -0.44 -16.36
CA ARG A 218 6.32 0.68 -15.53
C ARG A 218 5.49 0.85 -14.25
N CYS A 219 5.18 -0.26 -13.60
CA CYS A 219 4.42 -0.33 -12.37
C CYS A 219 5.33 -0.37 -11.15
N LEU A 220 5.00 0.39 -10.09
CA LEU A 220 5.76 0.38 -8.85
C LEU A 220 5.43 -0.85 -8.01
N ILE A 221 6.45 -1.35 -7.31
CA ILE A 221 6.35 -2.46 -6.35
C ILE A 221 6.90 -1.97 -5.02
N GLY A 222 6.04 -1.89 -4.00
CA GLY A 222 6.41 -1.55 -2.63
C GLY A 222 6.89 -2.78 -1.88
N LEU A 223 8.07 -2.68 -1.28
CA LEU A 223 8.66 -3.73 -0.44
C LEU A 223 7.90 -3.83 0.88
N ASN A 224 7.30 -4.98 1.13
CA ASN A 224 6.57 -5.26 2.37
C ASN A 224 7.55 -5.67 3.49
N TYR A 225 7.32 -5.18 4.70
CA TYR A 225 8.15 -5.46 5.87
C TYR A 225 7.59 -6.57 6.77
N CYS A 226 6.47 -7.19 6.40
CA CYS A 226 5.89 -8.30 7.15
C CYS A 226 6.88 -9.47 7.27
N ILE A 227 7.05 -9.96 8.50
CA ILE A 227 7.96 -11.06 8.84
C ILE A 227 7.72 -12.27 7.92
N ASP A 228 6.46 -12.69 7.75
CA ASP A 228 6.10 -13.90 7.01
C ASP A 228 6.36 -13.81 5.50
N PHE A 229 6.55 -12.57 4.98
CA PHE A 229 6.80 -12.33 3.56
C PHE A 229 8.27 -12.08 3.25
N LEU A 230 9.09 -11.87 4.29
CA LEU A 230 10.52 -11.69 4.16
C LEU A 230 11.28 -13.02 4.22
N GLN A 231 10.85 -13.93 5.11
CA GLN A 231 11.59 -15.15 5.36
C GLN A 231 10.68 -16.24 5.95
N GLU A 232 10.85 -17.50 5.49
CA GLU A 232 9.95 -18.63 5.82
C GLU A 232 10.04 -19.12 7.27
N ASP A 233 11.18 -18.93 7.95
CA ASP A 233 11.35 -19.37 9.35
C ASP A 233 10.84 -18.35 10.39
N GLY A 234 10.31 -17.22 9.95
CA GLY A 234 9.73 -16.19 10.80
C GLY A 234 10.76 -15.38 11.60
N LYS A 235 12.03 -15.39 11.20
CA LYS A 235 13.13 -14.66 11.86
C LYS A 235 13.96 -13.87 10.85
N PRO A 236 13.36 -12.93 10.12
CA PRO A 236 14.10 -12.19 9.13
C PRO A 236 15.16 -11.29 9.75
N GLU A 237 16.27 -11.19 9.04
CA GLU A 237 17.32 -10.21 9.25
C GLU A 237 17.31 -9.18 8.12
N LEU A 238 18.09 -8.11 8.23
CA LEU A 238 18.17 -7.08 7.18
C LEU A 238 18.58 -7.67 5.83
N GLU A 239 19.47 -8.66 5.84
CA GLU A 239 19.92 -9.33 4.61
C GLU A 239 18.78 -10.09 3.88
N ASP A 240 17.71 -10.47 4.57
CA ASP A 240 16.53 -11.07 3.92
C ASP A 240 15.78 -10.04 3.09
N LEU A 241 15.57 -8.83 3.62
CA LEU A 241 15.02 -7.72 2.84
C LEU A 241 15.92 -7.38 1.64
N LEU A 242 17.23 -7.34 1.86
CA LEU A 242 18.19 -7.04 0.79
C LEU A 242 18.18 -8.11 -0.30
N ARG A 243 17.97 -9.40 0.02
CA ARG A 243 17.79 -10.47 -0.99
C ARG A 243 16.56 -10.24 -1.87
N HIS A 244 15.46 -9.74 -1.31
CA HIS A 244 14.31 -9.36 -2.14
C HIS A 244 14.66 -8.20 -3.08
N ILE A 245 15.35 -7.19 -2.60
CA ILE A 245 15.82 -6.07 -3.42
C ILE A 245 16.72 -6.56 -4.55
N ASP A 246 17.75 -7.34 -4.23
CA ASP A 246 18.69 -7.91 -5.20
C ASP A 246 17.92 -8.69 -6.30
N HIS A 247 16.94 -9.52 -5.91
CA HIS A 247 16.14 -10.28 -6.86
C HIS A 247 15.32 -9.36 -7.79
N PHE A 248 14.71 -8.30 -7.26
CA PHE A 248 14.02 -7.31 -8.11
C PHE A 248 14.98 -6.62 -9.07
N LEU A 249 16.20 -6.26 -8.63
CA LEU A 249 17.22 -5.66 -9.48
C LEU A 249 17.67 -6.63 -10.59
N GLU A 250 17.88 -7.91 -10.29
CA GLU A 250 18.20 -8.96 -11.27
C GLU A 250 17.10 -9.08 -12.35
N LEU A 251 15.85 -8.81 -12.01
CA LEU A 251 14.73 -8.79 -12.94
C LEU A 251 14.59 -7.48 -13.73
N GLY A 252 15.44 -6.46 -13.44
CA GLY A 252 15.42 -5.15 -14.09
C GLY A 252 14.52 -4.12 -13.41
N GLY A 253 14.26 -4.30 -12.09
CA GLY A 253 13.34 -3.49 -11.31
C GLY A 253 13.91 -2.23 -10.68
N GLU A 254 15.13 -1.79 -11.00
CA GLU A 254 15.83 -0.68 -10.35
C GLU A 254 14.98 0.60 -10.24
N ASP A 255 14.28 0.98 -11.31
CA ASP A 255 13.44 2.18 -11.35
C ASP A 255 12.02 1.98 -10.78
N TRP A 256 11.67 0.75 -10.37
CA TRP A 256 10.28 0.38 -10.06
C TRP A 256 10.06 -0.09 -8.62
N LEU A 257 11.10 -0.02 -7.78
CA LEU A 257 10.98 -0.33 -6.35
C LEU A 257 10.60 0.91 -5.54
N ALA A 258 9.76 0.68 -4.54
CA ALA A 258 9.38 1.65 -3.53
C ALA A 258 9.33 0.96 -2.15
N ILE A 259 9.01 1.71 -1.11
CA ILE A 259 8.65 1.15 0.18
C ILE A 259 7.15 0.92 0.21
N GLY A 260 6.74 -0.21 0.77
CA GLY A 260 5.37 -0.54 1.11
C GLY A 260 5.37 -1.18 2.49
N SER A 261 5.67 -0.39 3.50
CA SER A 261 6.09 -0.86 4.82
C SER A 261 5.12 -1.79 5.54
N ASP A 262 3.84 -1.63 5.27
CA ASP A 262 2.75 -2.32 5.97
C ASP A 262 2.74 -1.99 7.49
N PHE A 263 3.18 -0.76 7.83
CA PHE A 263 3.16 -0.28 9.22
C PHE A 263 1.74 -0.33 9.77
N ASP A 264 1.62 -0.83 10.99
CA ASP A 264 0.37 -1.02 11.71
C ASP A 264 -0.56 -2.12 11.14
N GLY A 265 -0.27 -2.69 9.95
CA GLY A 265 -1.04 -3.77 9.31
C GLY A 265 -0.45 -5.17 9.53
N ALA A 266 0.85 -5.28 9.79
CA ALA A 266 1.57 -6.54 9.88
C ALA A 266 2.46 -6.68 11.13
N ASP A 267 2.96 -7.90 11.37
CA ASP A 267 4.06 -8.14 12.29
C ASP A 267 5.38 -7.80 11.62
N LEU A 268 6.11 -6.86 12.20
CA LEU A 268 7.32 -6.31 11.64
C LEU A 268 8.54 -6.69 12.47
N PRO A 269 9.68 -7.01 11.84
CA PRO A 269 10.92 -7.24 12.56
C PRO A 269 11.40 -5.93 13.19
N GLU A 270 12.07 -6.03 14.35
CA GLU A 270 12.46 -4.86 15.13
C GLU A 270 13.34 -3.87 14.34
N PHE A 271 14.18 -4.35 13.44
CA PHE A 271 15.06 -3.49 12.63
C PHE A 271 14.32 -2.69 11.54
N LEU A 272 13.03 -2.99 11.25
CA LEU A 272 12.16 -2.25 10.33
C LEU A 272 10.97 -1.58 11.06
N ARG A 273 10.87 -1.70 12.37
CA ARG A 273 9.71 -1.28 13.15
C ARG A 273 9.70 0.21 13.43
N GLY A 274 9.38 1.00 12.44
CA GLY A 274 9.18 2.44 12.54
C GLY A 274 9.78 3.24 11.38
N PRO A 275 9.24 4.43 11.11
CA PRO A 275 9.65 5.24 9.98
C PRO A 275 11.11 5.71 10.08
N GLU A 276 11.64 5.88 11.29
CA GLU A 276 13.05 6.24 11.51
C GLU A 276 14.03 5.13 11.08
N ARG A 277 13.57 3.88 10.98
CA ARG A 277 14.39 2.74 10.54
C ARG A 277 14.61 2.70 9.03
N VAL A 278 13.74 3.34 8.27
CA VAL A 278 13.83 3.38 6.80
C VAL A 278 15.17 3.95 6.32
N VAL A 279 15.69 4.96 7.01
CA VAL A 279 16.99 5.56 6.67
C VAL A 279 18.14 4.54 6.78
N SER A 280 18.07 3.62 7.75
CA SER A 280 19.09 2.58 7.92
C SER A 280 19.11 1.60 6.73
N VAL A 281 17.96 1.32 6.12
CA VAL A 281 17.87 0.50 4.90
C VAL A 281 18.57 1.21 3.74
N TYR A 282 18.30 2.51 3.54
CA TYR A 282 18.96 3.32 2.51
C TYR A 282 20.47 3.43 2.73
N ASP A 283 20.92 3.68 3.97
CA ASP A 283 22.35 3.74 4.29
C ASP A 283 23.03 2.40 3.94
N ARG A 284 22.38 1.27 4.25
CA ARG A 284 22.90 -0.06 3.92
C ARG A 284 22.95 -0.34 2.41
N LEU A 285 21.95 0.12 1.65
CA LEU A 285 21.97 0.01 0.18
C LEU A 285 23.12 0.80 -0.43
N LEU A 286 23.35 2.02 0.07
CA LEU A 286 24.47 2.86 -0.41
C LEU A 286 25.85 2.26 -0.08
N GLU A 287 26.00 1.51 1.02
CA GLU A 287 27.23 0.79 1.35
C GLU A 287 27.54 -0.35 0.37
N ARG A 288 26.50 -0.90 -0.25
CA ARG A 288 26.62 -2.02 -1.23
C ARG A 288 26.91 -1.54 -2.66
N GLY A 289 26.73 -0.25 -2.96
CA GLY A 289 26.88 0.35 -4.28
C GLY A 289 25.61 0.29 -5.08
#